data_66c74c4f007b289ae25192c3279d2364
#
_entry.id   66c74c4f007b289ae25192c3279d2364
#
_cell.length_a   1.000
_cell.length_b   1.000
_cell.length_c   1.000
_cell.angle_alpha   90.00
_cell.angle_beta   90.00
_cell.angle_gamma   90.00
#
_symmetry.space_group_name_H-M   'P 1'
#
loop_
_entity.id
_entity.type
_entity.pdbx_description
1 polymer ?
#
loop_
_entity_poly.entity_id
_entity_poly.type
_entity_poly.pdbx_seq_one_letter_code
_entity_poly.pdbx_strand_id
1 'polypeptide(L)'
;MKKTKLTRLIAVFLSLMMLYSVIGAGAFTVSAAEEGEEDTTSSTVSYDIADVQDLLNAESYDDYAERNADIPRGTSTITINAVDYNAELTDADVEVVNNYNGSTGSALLTPNTGSVVWDVEIPKTGKYAIDIEYSFPTDGKSTAIERKLRIDGEYPFKGIRYLSFTKVWQDQFETDENGNDAYKTDINGNDIKAQKQIVPTWRTYTLSDSTGYDIDP
;
A
#
# COMPACT_ATOMS: atom_id res chain seq x y z
N MET A 1 41.31 -0.75 31.43
CA MET A 1 40.24 -1.40 30.65
C MET A 1 38.85 -1.46 31.30
N LYS A 2 38.64 -0.98 32.53
CA LYS A 2 37.31 -0.98 33.19
C LYS A 2 36.42 0.24 32.87
N LYS A 3 37.00 1.38 32.46
CA LYS A 3 36.25 2.62 32.18
C LYS A 3 35.37 2.57 30.92
N THR A 4 35.79 1.86 29.86
CA THR A 4 35.07 1.78 28.61
C THR A 4 33.77 0.96 28.68
N LYS A 5 33.71 -0.07 29.52
CA LYS A 5 32.50 -0.86 29.75
C LYS A 5 31.44 -0.09 30.54
N LEU A 6 31.86 0.69 31.53
CA LEU A 6 30.94 1.51 32.32
C LEU A 6 30.33 2.65 31.50
N THR A 7 31.12 3.31 30.64
CA THR A 7 30.62 4.37 29.76
C THR A 7 29.61 3.87 28.73
N ARG A 8 29.81 2.67 28.18
CA ARG A 8 28.85 2.03 27.28
C ARG A 8 27.56 1.61 28.00
N LEU A 9 27.67 1.12 29.23
CA LEU A 9 26.50 0.76 30.04
C LEU A 9 25.66 2.00 30.41
N ILE A 10 26.31 3.12 30.75
CA ILE A 10 25.65 4.39 31.05
C ILE A 10 24.99 4.98 29.79
N ALA A 11 25.63 4.88 28.62
CA ALA A 11 25.04 5.34 27.35
C ALA A 11 23.80 4.52 26.95
N VAL A 12 23.83 3.22 27.14
CA VAL A 12 22.68 2.34 26.89
C VAL A 12 21.54 2.61 27.87
N PHE A 13 21.90 2.87 29.17
CA PHE A 13 20.88 3.19 30.18
C PHE A 13 20.24 4.56 29.97
N LEU A 14 21.01 5.57 29.54
CA LEU A 14 20.49 6.89 29.17
C LEU A 14 19.62 6.85 27.91
N SER A 15 19.99 6.05 26.91
CA SER A 15 19.14 5.86 25.71
C SER A 15 17.84 5.11 26.05
N LEU A 16 17.89 4.13 26.94
CA LEU A 16 16.71 3.43 27.42
C LEU A 16 15.79 4.31 28.28
N MET A 17 16.39 5.19 29.13
CA MET A 17 15.62 6.17 29.92
C MET A 17 14.99 7.25 29.04
N MET A 18 15.65 7.69 27.96
CA MET A 18 15.01 8.59 26.99
C MET A 18 13.82 7.91 26.26
N LEU A 19 13.92 6.61 25.93
CA LEU A 19 12.77 5.87 25.42
C LEU A 19 11.64 5.76 26.44
N TYR A 20 11.97 5.57 27.74
CA TYR A 20 10.94 5.43 28.78
C TYR A 20 10.27 6.75 29.17
N SER A 21 10.96 7.88 29.03
CA SER A 21 10.36 9.20 29.31
C SER A 21 9.41 9.70 28.21
N VAL A 22 9.40 9.02 27.07
CA VAL A 22 8.53 9.32 25.91
C VAL A 22 7.26 8.44 25.89
N ILE A 23 7.20 7.37 26.71
CA ILE A 23 6.01 6.51 26.88
C ILE A 23 5.09 7.03 28.01
N GLY A 24 4.91 8.32 28.11
CA GLY A 24 3.81 8.91 28.84
C GLY A 24 2.67 9.15 27.85
N ALA A 25 1.49 8.56 28.14
CA ALA A 25 0.28 8.64 27.34
C ALA A 25 0.10 10.00 26.60
N GLY A 26 0.52 10.05 25.36
CA GLY A 26 0.41 11.25 24.51
C GLY A 26 0.73 10.89 23.06
N ALA A 27 -0.11 11.33 22.16
CA ALA A 27 0.15 11.23 20.73
C ALA A 27 1.43 11.98 20.36
N PHE A 28 2.31 11.32 19.60
CA PHE A 28 3.49 11.99 19.04
C PHE A 28 3.09 12.72 17.77
N THR A 29 3.29 14.03 17.75
CA THR A 29 3.25 14.83 16.54
C THR A 29 4.67 15.00 16.03
N VAL A 30 4.99 14.45 14.86
CA VAL A 30 6.21 14.80 14.14
C VAL A 30 5.90 15.96 13.22
N SER A 31 6.41 17.15 13.56
CA SER A 31 6.37 18.31 12.68
C SER A 31 7.71 18.40 11.95
N ALA A 32 7.71 18.25 10.63
CA ALA A 32 8.83 18.63 9.80
C ALA A 32 8.68 20.12 9.49
N ALA A 33 9.57 20.95 10.05
CA ALA A 33 9.67 22.36 9.70
C ALA A 33 10.66 22.49 8.54
N GLU A 34 10.18 22.81 7.34
CA GLU A 34 10.99 23.43 6.30
C GLU A 34 10.73 24.94 6.31
N GLU A 35 11.83 25.71 6.37
CA GLU A 35 11.77 27.17 6.19
C GLU A 35 11.54 27.49 4.71
N GLY A 36 10.34 27.89 4.37
CA GLY A 36 9.97 28.41 3.06
C GLY A 36 8.49 28.78 3.07
N GLU A 37 8.19 30.06 3.00
CA GLU A 37 6.82 30.59 2.95
C GLU A 37 6.06 30.03 1.73
N GLU A 38 5.19 29.03 1.94
CA GLU A 38 3.98 28.79 1.15
C GLU A 38 3.04 27.96 2.00
N ASP A 39 1.76 28.27 1.92
CA ASP A 39 0.59 27.76 2.62
C ASP A 39 0.61 26.22 2.76
N THR A 40 1.30 25.70 3.76
CA THR A 40 1.39 24.28 4.04
C THR A 40 0.32 23.89 5.04
N THR A 41 -0.73 23.28 4.54
CA THR A 41 -1.61 22.44 5.35
C THR A 41 -0.74 21.31 5.93
N SER A 42 -0.24 21.50 7.15
CA SER A 42 0.49 20.49 7.90
C SER A 42 -0.44 19.29 8.11
N SER A 43 -0.25 18.23 7.34
CA SER A 43 -0.94 16.97 7.62
C SER A 43 -0.26 16.31 8.82
N THR A 44 -0.88 16.43 9.98
CA THR A 44 -0.45 15.72 11.19
C THR A 44 -0.82 14.25 11.03
N VAL A 45 0.16 13.39 10.79
CA VAL A 45 -0.05 11.95 10.82
C VAL A 45 -0.02 11.50 12.28
N SER A 46 -1.18 11.13 12.81
CA SER A 46 -1.31 10.56 14.15
C SER A 46 -1.22 9.04 14.05
N TYR A 47 -0.21 8.46 14.69
CA TYR A 47 -0.10 7.00 14.85
C TYR A 47 -0.62 6.61 16.23
N ASP A 48 -1.52 5.64 16.30
CA ASP A 48 -1.87 5.01 17.58
C ASP A 48 -0.71 4.08 18.00
N ILE A 49 -0.26 4.24 19.25
CA ILE A 49 0.81 3.38 19.81
C ILE A 49 0.39 1.91 19.80
N ALA A 50 -0.90 1.63 19.99
CA ALA A 50 -1.43 0.27 19.92
C ALA A 50 -1.26 -0.33 18.52
N ASP A 51 -1.50 0.45 17.46
CA ASP A 51 -1.29 0.00 16.08
C ASP A 51 0.18 -0.30 15.79
N VAL A 52 1.11 0.50 16.35
CA VAL A 52 2.55 0.28 16.18
C VAL A 52 3.00 -0.97 16.94
N GLN A 53 2.53 -1.18 18.17
CA GLN A 53 2.85 -2.37 18.95
C GLN A 53 2.29 -3.64 18.30
N ASP A 54 1.07 -3.58 17.81
CA ASP A 54 0.43 -4.67 17.10
C ASP A 54 1.20 -5.04 15.81
N LEU A 55 1.69 -4.03 15.09
CA LEU A 55 2.55 -4.24 13.92
C LEU A 55 3.90 -4.88 14.27
N LEU A 56 4.53 -4.45 15.38
CA LEU A 56 5.82 -5.00 15.83
C LEU A 56 5.69 -6.47 16.24
N ASN A 57 4.55 -6.85 16.83
CA ASN A 57 4.26 -8.20 17.30
C ASN A 57 3.60 -9.07 16.22
N ALA A 58 3.27 -8.52 15.05
CA ALA A 58 2.63 -9.26 13.98
C ALA A 58 3.56 -10.35 13.44
N GLU A 59 2.99 -11.52 13.21
CA GLU A 59 3.65 -12.69 12.63
C GLU A 59 4.23 -12.34 11.23
N SER A 60 5.42 -12.87 10.92
CA SER A 60 5.95 -12.79 9.56
C SER A 60 5.17 -13.73 8.63
N TYR A 61 5.33 -13.56 7.30
CA TYR A 61 4.74 -14.52 6.38
C TYR A 61 5.37 -15.90 6.50
N ASP A 62 6.67 -15.99 6.74
CA ASP A 62 7.37 -17.27 6.87
C ASP A 62 6.86 -18.07 8.08
N ASP A 63 6.68 -17.42 9.24
CA ASP A 63 6.12 -18.06 10.43
C ASP A 63 4.65 -18.49 10.21
N TYR A 64 3.88 -17.64 9.53
CA TYR A 64 2.51 -17.95 9.13
C TYR A 64 2.45 -19.17 8.19
N ALA A 65 3.31 -19.23 7.18
CA ALA A 65 3.38 -20.31 6.22
C ALA A 65 3.83 -21.62 6.88
N GLU A 66 4.83 -21.56 7.77
CA GLU A 66 5.30 -22.73 8.54
C GLU A 66 4.20 -23.28 9.44
N ARG A 67 3.50 -22.42 10.18
CA ARG A 67 2.37 -22.83 11.05
C ARG A 67 1.22 -23.48 10.27
N ASN A 68 1.04 -23.13 9.02
CA ASN A 68 0.00 -23.64 8.14
C ASN A 68 0.52 -24.65 7.09
N ALA A 69 1.73 -25.17 7.24
CA ALA A 69 2.38 -26.03 6.24
C ALA A 69 1.53 -27.28 5.88
N ASP A 70 0.86 -27.86 6.87
CA ASP A 70 0.03 -29.07 6.69
C ASP A 70 -1.31 -28.82 6.01
N ILE A 71 -1.73 -27.55 5.83
CA ILE A 71 -2.97 -27.21 5.13
C ILE A 71 -2.77 -27.41 3.64
N PRO A 72 -3.60 -28.22 2.97
CA PRO A 72 -3.46 -28.46 1.54
C PRO A 72 -3.81 -27.20 0.73
N ARG A 73 -3.29 -27.10 -0.48
CA ARG A 73 -3.70 -26.05 -1.43
C ARG A 73 -5.15 -26.23 -1.83
N GLY A 74 -5.90 -25.14 -1.91
CA GLY A 74 -7.25 -25.10 -2.46
C GLY A 74 -7.22 -25.51 -3.95
N THR A 75 -8.28 -26.20 -4.37
CA THR A 75 -8.41 -26.68 -5.76
C THR A 75 -9.45 -25.92 -6.57
N SER A 76 -10.14 -24.98 -5.94
CA SER A 76 -11.22 -24.21 -6.54
C SER A 76 -10.78 -22.76 -6.74
N THR A 77 -11.15 -22.18 -7.88
CA THR A 77 -11.07 -20.72 -8.08
C THR A 77 -12.39 -20.10 -7.64
N ILE A 78 -12.30 -19.07 -6.83
CA ILE A 78 -13.44 -18.30 -6.31
C ILE A 78 -13.29 -16.90 -6.89
N THR A 79 -14.27 -16.48 -7.68
CA THR A 79 -14.28 -15.14 -8.27
C THR A 79 -15.30 -14.28 -7.54
N ILE A 80 -14.87 -13.11 -7.10
CA ILE A 80 -15.68 -12.12 -6.41
C ILE A 80 -15.73 -10.88 -7.29
N ASN A 81 -16.92 -10.42 -7.67
CA ASN A 81 -17.02 -9.15 -8.36
C ASN A 81 -16.85 -8.02 -7.35
N ALA A 82 -16.08 -7.02 -7.69
CA ALA A 82 -15.82 -5.89 -6.80
C ALA A 82 -17.10 -5.18 -6.34
N VAL A 83 -18.14 -5.21 -7.16
CA VAL A 83 -19.43 -4.55 -6.88
C VAL A 83 -20.35 -5.36 -5.96
N ASP A 84 -20.02 -6.62 -5.67
CA ASP A 84 -20.80 -7.51 -4.79
C ASP A 84 -20.32 -7.36 -3.32
N TYR A 85 -19.99 -6.14 -2.91
CA TYR A 85 -19.56 -5.83 -1.56
C TYR A 85 -20.71 -5.80 -0.56
N ASN A 86 -20.42 -6.06 0.70
CA ASN A 86 -21.39 -5.97 1.79
C ASN A 86 -21.59 -4.50 2.19
N ALA A 87 -22.70 -3.89 1.78
CA ALA A 87 -22.99 -2.48 1.99
C ALA A 87 -23.25 -2.14 3.47
N GLU A 88 -23.67 -3.11 4.29
CA GLU A 88 -23.94 -2.88 5.72
C GLU A 88 -22.67 -2.79 6.55
N LEU A 89 -21.61 -3.49 6.13
CA LEU A 89 -20.31 -3.53 6.80
C LEU A 89 -19.26 -2.60 6.17
N THR A 90 -19.56 -2.04 4.99
CA THR A 90 -18.69 -1.11 4.29
C THR A 90 -18.92 0.31 4.80
N ASP A 91 -17.84 0.96 5.26
CA ASP A 91 -17.87 2.35 5.75
C ASP A 91 -17.20 3.35 4.78
N ALA A 92 -16.59 2.85 3.70
CA ALA A 92 -16.02 3.67 2.65
C ALA A 92 -17.12 4.25 1.74
N ASP A 93 -16.93 5.50 1.29
CA ASP A 93 -17.80 6.13 0.28
C ASP A 93 -17.40 5.64 -1.12
N VAL A 94 -17.96 4.51 -1.53
CA VAL A 94 -17.63 3.82 -2.77
C VAL A 94 -18.59 4.16 -3.89
N GLU A 95 -18.11 4.15 -5.14
CA GLU A 95 -18.91 4.40 -6.33
C GLU A 95 -18.79 3.24 -7.32
N VAL A 96 -19.91 2.77 -7.85
CA VAL A 96 -19.94 1.79 -8.94
C VAL A 96 -19.82 2.51 -10.28
N VAL A 97 -18.78 2.22 -11.03
CA VAL A 97 -18.50 2.79 -12.35
C VAL A 97 -18.49 1.71 -13.42
N ASN A 98 -19.02 2.05 -14.60
CA ASN A 98 -19.09 1.10 -15.72
C ASN A 98 -18.08 1.47 -16.80
N ASN A 99 -17.50 0.45 -17.43
CA ASN A 99 -16.55 0.58 -18.55
C ASN A 99 -15.35 1.49 -18.20
N TYR A 100 -14.90 1.43 -16.96
CA TYR A 100 -13.81 2.27 -16.47
C TYR A 100 -12.48 1.89 -17.13
N ASN A 101 -11.74 2.89 -17.63
CA ASN A 101 -10.43 2.71 -18.29
C ASN A 101 -10.39 1.58 -19.32
N GLY A 102 -11.44 1.47 -20.14
CA GLY A 102 -11.51 0.49 -21.24
C GLY A 102 -11.90 -0.93 -20.81
N SER A 103 -12.23 -1.16 -19.53
CA SER A 103 -12.83 -2.44 -19.12
C SER A 103 -14.23 -2.61 -19.69
N THR A 104 -14.68 -3.85 -19.76
CA THR A 104 -16.08 -4.19 -19.99
C THR A 104 -16.70 -4.63 -18.67
N GLY A 105 -17.80 -3.97 -18.25
CA GLY A 105 -18.47 -4.29 -16.98
C GLY A 105 -18.32 -3.22 -15.94
N SER A 106 -18.62 -3.57 -14.70
CA SER A 106 -18.65 -2.66 -13.56
C SER A 106 -17.40 -2.80 -12.72
N ALA A 107 -16.89 -1.67 -12.24
CA ALA A 107 -15.78 -1.60 -11.29
C ALA A 107 -16.23 -0.82 -10.06
N LEU A 108 -15.54 -1.00 -8.94
CA LEU A 108 -15.76 -0.28 -7.70
C LEU A 108 -14.65 0.76 -7.52
N LEU A 109 -15.02 2.02 -7.58
CA LEU A 109 -14.12 3.12 -7.25
C LEU A 109 -14.07 3.28 -5.72
N THR A 110 -12.89 3.15 -5.14
CA THR A 110 -12.68 3.20 -3.70
C THR A 110 -11.91 4.46 -3.29
N PRO A 111 -12.33 5.17 -2.21
CA PRO A 111 -11.63 6.35 -1.72
C PRO A 111 -10.32 5.98 -1.02
N ASN A 112 -9.60 6.99 -0.53
CA ASN A 112 -8.37 6.80 0.24
C ASN A 112 -8.61 6.43 1.70
N THR A 113 -9.83 6.53 2.18
CA THR A 113 -10.22 6.29 3.58
C THR A 113 -11.44 5.36 3.64
N GLY A 114 -11.58 4.69 4.77
CA GLY A 114 -12.65 3.73 4.99
C GLY A 114 -12.26 2.31 4.59
N SER A 115 -13.18 1.38 4.81
CA SER A 115 -13.05 -0.04 4.51
C SER A 115 -14.17 -0.53 3.61
N VAL A 116 -13.86 -1.47 2.73
CA VAL A 116 -14.83 -2.20 1.91
C VAL A 116 -14.79 -3.65 2.32
N VAL A 117 -15.95 -4.24 2.51
CA VAL A 117 -16.09 -5.61 3.00
C VAL A 117 -16.78 -6.48 1.95
N TRP A 118 -16.24 -7.67 1.72
CA TRP A 118 -16.86 -8.70 0.90
C TRP A 118 -17.07 -9.96 1.73
N ASP A 119 -18.25 -10.55 1.62
CA ASP A 119 -18.53 -11.85 2.18
C ASP A 119 -18.14 -12.92 1.15
N VAL A 120 -17.21 -13.80 1.54
CA VAL A 120 -16.64 -14.81 0.66
C VAL A 120 -16.91 -16.19 1.22
N GLU A 121 -17.63 -17.01 0.48
CA GLU A 121 -17.85 -18.42 0.86
C GLU A 121 -16.71 -19.29 0.32
N ILE A 122 -15.94 -19.88 1.22
CA ILE A 122 -14.86 -20.82 0.90
C ILE A 122 -15.40 -22.26 0.98
N PRO A 123 -15.56 -22.97 -0.14
CA PRO A 123 -16.23 -24.27 -0.16
C PRO A 123 -15.44 -25.39 0.49
N LYS A 124 -14.13 -25.24 0.60
CA LYS A 124 -13.23 -26.21 1.24
C LYS A 124 -12.09 -25.50 1.95
N THR A 125 -11.73 -26.00 3.11
CA THR A 125 -10.51 -25.56 3.81
C THR A 125 -9.27 -25.82 2.94
N GLY A 126 -8.43 -24.81 2.81
CA GLY A 126 -7.23 -24.90 1.99
C GLY A 126 -6.47 -23.56 1.98
N LYS A 127 -5.28 -23.58 1.42
CA LYS A 127 -4.51 -22.37 1.12
C LYS A 127 -4.92 -21.84 -0.25
N TYR A 128 -5.20 -20.56 -0.34
CA TYR A 128 -5.61 -19.87 -1.56
C TYR A 128 -4.71 -18.66 -1.80
N ALA A 129 -4.30 -18.45 -3.05
CA ALA A 129 -3.72 -17.19 -3.48
C ALA A 129 -4.83 -16.15 -3.67
N ILE A 130 -4.49 -14.87 -3.49
CA ILE A 130 -5.42 -13.76 -3.68
C ILE A 130 -4.87 -12.87 -4.80
N ASP A 131 -5.65 -12.80 -5.88
CA ASP A 131 -5.41 -11.89 -6.98
C ASP A 131 -6.44 -10.77 -6.95
N ILE A 132 -5.97 -9.53 -7.12
CA ILE A 132 -6.83 -8.34 -7.15
C ILE A 132 -6.63 -7.66 -8.50
N GLU A 133 -7.67 -7.65 -9.33
CA GLU A 133 -7.66 -6.87 -10.55
C GLU A 133 -7.99 -5.41 -10.23
N TYR A 134 -7.13 -4.50 -10.67
CA TYR A 134 -7.25 -3.08 -10.36
C TYR A 134 -6.85 -2.19 -11.52
N SER A 135 -7.39 -0.98 -11.50
CA SER A 135 -6.93 0.16 -12.27
C SER A 135 -6.79 1.38 -11.36
N PHE A 136 -6.18 2.42 -11.82
CA PHE A 136 -5.92 3.61 -10.99
C PHE A 136 -6.40 4.88 -11.71
N PRO A 137 -6.81 5.90 -10.94
CA PRO A 137 -7.23 7.18 -11.51
C PRO A 137 -6.02 7.93 -12.09
N THR A 138 -6.30 8.73 -13.12
CA THR A 138 -5.31 9.59 -13.79
C THR A 138 -5.28 11.00 -13.18
N ASP A 139 -5.40 11.09 -11.86
CA ASP A 139 -5.50 12.34 -11.13
C ASP A 139 -4.18 13.14 -11.02
N GLY A 140 -3.14 12.68 -11.70
CA GLY A 140 -1.80 13.31 -11.70
C GLY A 140 -0.99 13.10 -10.43
N LYS A 141 -1.54 12.49 -9.38
CA LYS A 141 -0.80 12.21 -8.15
C LYS A 141 0.25 11.11 -8.38
N SER A 142 1.47 11.36 -7.93
CA SER A 142 2.59 10.43 -8.09
C SER A 142 2.65 9.35 -7.01
N THR A 143 1.92 9.52 -5.91
CA THR A 143 1.92 8.59 -4.77
C THR A 143 1.40 7.21 -5.16
N ALA A 144 2.02 6.17 -4.62
CA ALA A 144 1.52 4.81 -4.71
C ALA A 144 0.14 4.69 -4.04
N ILE A 145 -0.66 3.74 -4.51
CA ILE A 145 -1.92 3.38 -3.86
C ILE A 145 -1.58 2.28 -2.85
N GLU A 146 -1.83 2.54 -1.60
CA GLU A 146 -1.61 1.57 -0.53
C GLU A 146 -2.94 1.11 0.06
N ARG A 147 -3.03 -0.17 0.36
CA ARG A 147 -4.22 -0.79 0.96
C ARG A 147 -3.79 -1.77 2.05
N LYS A 148 -4.71 -2.05 2.95
CA LYS A 148 -4.59 -3.10 3.97
C LYS A 148 -5.66 -4.13 3.66
N LEU A 149 -5.34 -5.41 3.81
CA LEU A 149 -6.32 -6.48 3.68
C LEU A 149 -6.48 -7.17 5.03
N ARG A 150 -7.73 -7.40 5.43
CA ARG A 150 -8.08 -8.22 6.59
C ARG A 150 -8.85 -9.45 6.12
N ILE A 151 -8.63 -10.57 6.78
CA ILE A 151 -9.39 -11.80 6.59
C ILE A 151 -10.07 -12.09 7.92
N ASP A 152 -11.39 -12.19 7.91
CA ASP A 152 -12.22 -12.35 9.13
C ASP A 152 -11.94 -11.25 10.19
N GLY A 153 -11.66 -10.02 9.74
CA GLY A 153 -11.36 -8.88 10.61
C GLY A 153 -9.92 -8.79 11.12
N GLU A 154 -9.10 -9.81 10.88
CA GLU A 154 -7.74 -9.93 11.38
C GLU A 154 -6.68 -9.75 10.27
N TYR A 155 -5.45 -9.45 10.68
CA TYR A 155 -4.29 -9.46 9.79
C TYR A 155 -3.52 -10.78 10.00
N PRO A 156 -3.63 -11.76 9.10
CA PRO A 156 -2.99 -13.06 9.28
C PRO A 156 -1.47 -12.99 9.39
N PHE A 157 -0.83 -12.01 8.76
CA PHE A 157 0.60 -11.77 8.85
C PHE A 157 0.94 -10.31 8.52
N LYS A 158 2.17 -9.90 8.81
CA LYS A 158 2.63 -8.52 8.74
C LYS A 158 2.50 -7.88 7.36
N GLY A 159 2.89 -8.61 6.30
CA GLY A 159 2.95 -8.07 4.94
C GLY A 159 1.59 -7.63 4.37
N ILE A 160 0.50 -8.27 4.81
CA ILE A 160 -0.86 -7.97 4.34
C ILE A 160 -1.37 -6.56 4.74
N ARG A 161 -0.65 -5.89 5.64
CA ARG A 161 -0.96 -4.53 6.08
C ARG A 161 -0.48 -3.44 5.12
N TYR A 162 0.35 -3.78 4.11
CA TYR A 162 0.99 -2.81 3.22
C TYR A 162 1.01 -3.31 1.78
N LEU A 163 -0.18 -3.43 1.20
CA LEU A 163 -0.32 -3.81 -0.22
C LEU A 163 -0.13 -2.55 -1.08
N SER A 164 0.93 -2.52 -1.88
CA SER A 164 1.25 -1.38 -2.74
C SER A 164 0.88 -1.66 -4.19
N PHE A 165 -0.07 -0.90 -4.71
CA PHE A 165 -0.57 -1.00 -6.07
C PHE A 165 0.16 0.00 -6.96
N THR A 166 1.00 -0.50 -7.85
CA THR A 166 1.87 0.33 -8.70
C THR A 166 1.13 0.90 -9.90
N LYS A 167 1.39 2.18 -10.20
CA LYS A 167 0.88 2.88 -11.39
C LYS A 167 1.80 2.61 -12.58
N VAL A 168 1.25 2.64 -13.79
CA VAL A 168 2.01 2.57 -15.03
C VAL A 168 2.30 3.99 -15.52
N TRP A 169 3.56 4.24 -15.86
CA TRP A 169 4.03 5.51 -16.35
C TRP A 169 4.62 5.35 -17.73
N GLN A 170 4.32 6.28 -18.62
CA GLN A 170 5.00 6.38 -19.90
C GLN A 170 5.52 7.81 -20.12
N ASP A 171 6.52 7.93 -20.99
CA ASP A 171 7.02 9.24 -21.41
C ASP A 171 6.01 9.91 -22.31
N GLN A 172 5.79 11.22 -22.09
CA GLN A 172 4.92 12.05 -22.91
C GLN A 172 5.78 12.74 -23.97
N PHE A 173 5.63 12.33 -25.21
CA PHE A 173 6.29 12.90 -26.35
C PHE A 173 5.39 13.96 -27.04
N GLU A 174 6.01 14.87 -27.79
CA GLU A 174 5.33 15.65 -28.81
C GLU A 174 5.25 14.82 -30.10
N THR A 175 4.41 15.22 -31.04
CA THR A 175 4.33 14.56 -32.33
C THR A 175 5.00 15.43 -33.39
N ASP A 176 5.93 14.87 -34.14
CA ASP A 176 6.61 15.56 -35.25
C ASP A 176 5.66 15.76 -36.46
N GLU A 177 6.14 16.46 -37.49
CA GLU A 177 5.40 16.75 -38.72
C GLU A 177 5.01 15.45 -39.50
N ASN A 178 5.67 14.33 -39.20
CA ASN A 178 5.43 13.03 -39.82
C ASN A 178 4.53 12.12 -38.98
N GLY A 179 4.10 12.59 -37.80
CA GLY A 179 3.28 11.83 -36.88
C GLY A 179 4.03 10.87 -35.97
N ASN A 180 5.36 11.01 -35.84
CA ASN A 180 6.18 10.21 -34.94
C ASN A 180 6.37 10.92 -33.61
N ASP A 181 6.66 10.13 -32.58
CA ASP A 181 7.04 10.65 -31.27
C ASP A 181 8.36 11.43 -31.35
N ALA A 182 8.38 12.63 -30.82
CA ALA A 182 9.53 13.52 -30.81
C ALA A 182 9.76 14.12 -29.42
N TYR A 183 11.02 14.33 -29.08
CA TYR A 183 11.37 15.07 -27.88
C TYR A 183 11.14 16.57 -28.10
N LYS A 184 10.65 17.22 -27.06
CA LYS A 184 10.64 18.66 -26.97
C LYS A 184 12.08 19.19 -26.95
N THR A 185 12.38 20.24 -27.69
CA THR A 185 13.72 20.83 -27.69
C THR A 185 13.76 22.16 -26.93
N ASP A 186 14.91 22.45 -26.33
CA ASP A 186 15.18 23.76 -25.74
C ASP A 186 15.52 24.82 -26.82
N ILE A 187 15.76 26.07 -26.40
CA ILE A 187 16.10 27.19 -27.29
C ILE A 187 17.40 26.96 -28.07
N ASN A 188 18.27 26.06 -27.62
CA ASN A 188 19.55 25.72 -28.26
C ASN A 188 19.44 24.46 -29.14
N GLY A 189 18.23 23.85 -29.24
CA GLY A 189 17.99 22.65 -30.01
C GLY A 189 18.37 21.35 -29.30
N ASN A 190 18.59 21.38 -27.99
CA ASN A 190 18.84 20.14 -27.22
C ASN A 190 17.52 19.49 -26.82
N ASP A 191 17.49 18.19 -26.83
CA ASP A 191 16.33 17.42 -26.36
C ASP A 191 16.06 17.65 -24.87
N ILE A 192 14.84 17.98 -24.54
CA ILE A 192 14.34 18.08 -23.17
C ILE A 192 13.79 16.71 -22.77
N LYS A 193 14.18 16.23 -21.59
CA LYS A 193 13.65 14.97 -21.04
C LYS A 193 12.11 14.99 -21.04
N ALA A 194 11.52 13.94 -21.62
CA ALA A 194 10.08 13.78 -21.66
C ALA A 194 9.48 13.76 -20.24
N GLN A 195 8.35 14.41 -20.08
CA GLN A 195 7.57 14.32 -18.86
C GLN A 195 6.89 12.94 -18.80
N LYS A 196 6.70 12.45 -17.58
CA LYS A 196 5.98 11.18 -17.39
C LYS A 196 4.51 11.44 -17.13
N GLN A 197 3.68 10.63 -17.77
CA GLN A 197 2.24 10.61 -17.52
C GLN A 197 1.79 9.23 -17.06
N ILE A 198 0.74 9.21 -16.25
CA ILE A 198 0.11 7.97 -15.81
C ILE A 198 -0.73 7.43 -16.97
N VAL A 199 -0.56 6.14 -17.28
CA VAL A 199 -1.37 5.45 -18.28
C VAL A 199 -2.42 4.60 -17.56
N PRO A 200 -3.71 4.90 -17.73
CA PRO A 200 -4.77 4.10 -17.14
C PRO A 200 -4.73 2.69 -17.74
N THR A 201 -4.42 1.72 -16.90
CA THR A 201 -4.25 0.32 -17.32
C THR A 201 -4.80 -0.59 -16.25
N TRP A 202 -5.49 -1.63 -16.65
CA TRP A 202 -5.89 -2.72 -15.76
C TRP A 202 -4.71 -3.65 -15.50
N ARG A 203 -4.53 -4.03 -14.26
CA ARG A 203 -3.45 -4.89 -13.80
C ARG A 203 -3.98 -5.85 -12.74
N THR A 204 -3.34 -6.99 -12.63
CA THR A 204 -3.54 -7.93 -11.53
C THR A 204 -2.45 -7.71 -10.48
N TYR A 205 -2.86 -7.58 -9.25
CA TYR A 205 -1.99 -7.61 -8.08
C TYR A 205 -2.14 -8.98 -7.44
N THR A 206 -1.09 -9.78 -7.47
CA THR A 206 -1.01 -11.02 -6.70
C THR A 206 -0.46 -10.69 -5.32
N LEU A 207 -1.10 -11.16 -4.27
CA LEU A 207 -0.64 -10.93 -2.91
C LEU A 207 0.81 -11.43 -2.76
N SER A 208 1.68 -10.57 -2.27
CA SER A 208 3.09 -10.86 -2.06
C SER A 208 3.50 -10.55 -0.63
N ASP A 209 4.62 -11.11 -0.20
CA ASP A 209 5.22 -10.79 1.09
C ASP A 209 5.78 -9.36 1.13
N SER A 210 6.29 -8.93 2.29
CA SER A 210 6.86 -7.59 2.46
C SER A 210 8.12 -7.31 1.63
N THR A 211 8.69 -8.34 0.99
CA THR A 211 9.87 -8.22 0.11
C THR A 211 9.48 -8.12 -1.37
N GLY A 212 8.20 -8.27 -1.70
CA GLY A 212 7.68 -8.21 -3.05
C GLY A 212 7.72 -9.54 -3.80
N TYR A 213 8.04 -10.63 -3.13
CA TYR A 213 7.89 -11.98 -3.70
C TYR A 213 6.45 -12.44 -3.62
N ASP A 214 6.00 -13.17 -4.65
CA ASP A 214 4.68 -13.76 -4.65
C ASP A 214 4.56 -14.77 -3.50
N ILE A 215 3.44 -14.67 -2.78
CA ILE A 215 3.14 -15.60 -1.71
C ILE A 215 2.54 -16.85 -2.34
N ASP A 216 3.24 -17.98 -2.19
CA ASP A 216 2.70 -19.28 -2.53
C ASP A 216 1.51 -19.62 -1.60
N PRO A 217 0.36 -20.03 -2.15
CA PRO A 217 -0.80 -20.40 -1.37
C PRO A 217 -0.60 -21.68 -0.57
#